data_157f161e0349dd878a99d5e97c6a6a88
#
_entry.id   157f161e0349dd878a99d5e97c6a6a88
#
_cell.length_a   1.000
_cell.length_b   1.000
_cell.length_c   1.000
_cell.angle_alpha   90.00
_cell.angle_beta   90.00
_cell.angle_gamma   90.00
#
_symmetry.space_group_name_H-M   'P 1'
#
loop_
_entity.id
_entity.type
_entity.pdbx_description
1 polymer ?
#
loop_
_entity_poly.entity_id
_entity_poly.type
_entity_poly.pdbx_seq_one_letter_code
_entity_poly.pdbx_strand_id
1 'polypeptide(L)'
;MDSVKNAAKAATGQDSQFTSGHQVPIQDMSQPSQQSDMKGPDPVNTEVPTEDGGYQTYRAAGKLKGKKAIITGGDSGIGRAIAILYAMEGADSMIAYLPDEQKDAEETKEEVEKHGGKCYLFPTDLTKRENCAELVKKAVSEMGTINILVNNAAYQNMISSISELSEEQWLKAFDTNIHPYFYLSKYALEHMKSGDTVCNCASVNAYIGRPDLLDYTSTKGAIVSFTRGLHNQQIAHGIRVNAVCPGPVWTPLIPSTMTKEAQDQLSATPMGRPAQPSEIATCFVFLASQDSSMISGQSLHPNGGVVVNG
;
A
#
# COMPACT_ATOMS: atom_id res chain seq x y z
N MET A 1 20.93 24.80 -11.72
CA MET A 1 20.23 24.98 -13.02
C MET A 1 19.25 23.84 -13.30
N ASP A 2 19.50 22.64 -12.81
CA ASP A 2 18.59 21.51 -13.02
C ASP A 2 17.29 21.59 -12.20
N SER A 3 17.34 22.13 -10.99
CA SER A 3 16.12 22.32 -10.16
C SER A 3 15.14 23.34 -10.77
N VAL A 4 15.64 24.38 -11.45
CA VAL A 4 14.80 25.38 -12.14
C VAL A 4 14.22 24.81 -13.44
N LYS A 5 14.96 23.93 -14.13
CA LYS A 5 14.45 23.23 -15.30
C LYS A 5 13.38 22.19 -14.95
N ASN A 6 13.55 21.51 -13.82
CA ASN A 6 12.55 20.56 -13.32
C ASN A 6 11.28 21.28 -12.83
N ALA A 7 11.42 22.42 -12.15
CA ALA A 7 10.28 23.26 -11.77
C ALA A 7 9.53 23.83 -12.99
N ALA A 8 10.25 24.22 -14.07
CA ALA A 8 9.64 24.68 -15.30
C ALA A 8 8.93 23.57 -16.09
N LYS A 9 9.48 22.32 -16.09
CA LYS A 9 8.82 21.15 -16.67
C LYS A 9 7.58 20.74 -15.86
N ALA A 10 7.65 20.82 -14.53
CA ALA A 10 6.50 20.59 -13.65
C ALA A 10 5.35 21.57 -13.92
N ALA A 11 5.67 22.83 -14.22
CA ALA A 11 4.67 23.85 -14.52
C ALA A 11 3.98 23.69 -15.88
N THR A 12 4.54 22.91 -16.82
CA THR A 12 3.96 22.71 -18.17
C THR A 12 3.23 21.38 -18.36
N GLY A 13 3.19 20.50 -17.35
CA GLY A 13 2.51 19.20 -17.40
C GLY A 13 3.09 18.20 -18.42
N GLN A 14 4.05 18.59 -19.24
CA GLN A 14 4.72 17.71 -20.19
C GLN A 14 5.75 16.85 -19.44
N ASP A 15 5.69 15.53 -19.61
CA ASP A 15 6.53 14.50 -18.98
C ASP A 15 6.24 14.17 -17.48
N SER A 16 5.10 14.58 -16.91
CA SER A 16 4.70 14.18 -15.56
C SER A 16 4.20 12.73 -15.51
N GLN A 17 4.60 11.97 -14.50
CA GLN A 17 4.06 10.63 -14.24
C GLN A 17 2.54 10.63 -13.92
N PHE A 18 1.96 11.80 -13.71
CA PHE A 18 0.53 12.01 -13.48
C PHE A 18 -0.27 12.36 -14.74
N THR A 19 0.37 12.43 -15.89
CA THR A 19 -0.28 12.78 -17.17
C THR A 19 -0.88 11.55 -17.84
N SER A 20 -2.08 11.67 -18.38
CA SER A 20 -2.70 10.61 -19.20
C SER A 20 -1.79 10.27 -20.40
N GLY A 21 -1.62 8.98 -20.68
CA GLY A 21 -0.67 8.49 -21.68
C GLY A 21 0.74 8.25 -21.16
N HIS A 22 1.04 8.56 -19.89
CA HIS A 22 2.34 8.21 -19.31
C HIS A 22 2.56 6.69 -19.33
N GLN A 23 3.70 6.30 -19.87
CA GLN A 23 4.14 4.91 -19.95
C GLN A 23 5.26 4.66 -18.95
N VAL A 24 5.17 3.56 -18.24
CA VAL A 24 6.25 3.09 -17.35
C VAL A 24 7.16 2.13 -18.09
N PRO A 25 8.46 2.06 -17.77
CA PRO A 25 9.39 1.18 -18.46
C PRO A 25 9.07 -0.29 -18.19
N ILE A 26 9.08 -1.09 -19.26
CA ILE A 26 8.97 -2.56 -19.17
C ILE A 26 10.34 -3.10 -18.72
N GLN A 27 10.35 -3.87 -17.62
CA GLN A 27 11.57 -4.44 -17.07
C GLN A 27 11.29 -5.77 -16.36
N ASP A 28 12.32 -6.56 -16.15
CA ASP A 28 12.28 -7.80 -15.38
C ASP A 28 13.05 -7.58 -14.07
N MET A 29 12.46 -7.97 -12.94
CA MET A 29 13.09 -7.90 -11.63
C MET A 29 12.92 -9.23 -10.90
N SER A 30 13.87 -9.59 -10.04
CA SER A 30 13.77 -10.76 -9.18
C SER A 30 12.82 -10.53 -8.00
N GLN A 31 12.37 -11.62 -7.37
CA GLN A 31 11.64 -11.58 -6.09
C GLN A 31 12.55 -12.07 -4.95
N PRO A 32 12.49 -11.44 -3.75
CA PRO A 32 11.78 -10.18 -3.46
C PRO A 32 12.36 -9.01 -4.27
N SER A 33 11.52 -8.03 -4.61
CA SER A 33 11.91 -6.93 -5.48
C SER A 33 12.21 -5.67 -4.68
N GLN A 34 13.36 -5.05 -4.94
CA GLN A 34 13.75 -3.81 -4.30
C GLN A 34 13.38 -2.61 -5.18
N GLN A 35 12.85 -1.55 -4.57
CA GLN A 35 12.54 -0.31 -5.30
C GLN A 35 13.81 0.36 -5.81
N SER A 36 14.92 0.24 -5.07
CA SER A 36 16.22 0.76 -5.47
C SER A 36 16.82 0.11 -6.74
N ASP A 37 16.29 -1.03 -7.18
CA ASP A 37 16.71 -1.72 -8.40
C ASP A 37 15.85 -1.38 -9.63
N MET A 38 14.76 -0.62 -9.44
CA MET A 38 13.90 -0.18 -10.55
C MET A 38 14.65 0.74 -11.50
N LYS A 39 14.38 0.57 -12.80
CA LYS A 39 14.90 1.44 -13.86
C LYS A 39 13.83 2.42 -14.33
N GLY A 40 14.23 3.63 -14.69
CA GLY A 40 13.33 4.67 -15.16
C GLY A 40 12.94 5.65 -14.06
N PRO A 41 11.78 6.32 -14.17
CA PRO A 41 11.36 7.24 -13.13
C PRO A 41 10.98 6.47 -11.86
N ASP A 42 11.47 6.97 -10.72
CA ASP A 42 11.13 6.40 -9.42
C ASP A 42 9.63 6.50 -9.14
N PRO A 43 9.04 5.52 -8.43
CA PRO A 43 7.69 5.64 -7.90
C PRO A 43 7.53 6.89 -7.03
N VAL A 44 6.47 7.66 -7.25
CA VAL A 44 6.25 8.93 -6.55
C VAL A 44 5.58 8.67 -5.20
N ASN A 45 6.21 9.17 -4.12
CA ASN A 45 5.77 8.92 -2.75
C ASN A 45 5.19 10.16 -2.05
N THR A 46 5.54 11.36 -2.47
CA THR A 46 5.21 12.62 -1.78
C THR A 46 4.46 13.65 -2.61
N GLU A 47 4.48 13.53 -3.93
CA GLU A 47 3.77 14.45 -4.81
C GLU A 47 2.40 13.90 -5.18
N VAL A 48 1.47 14.81 -5.42
CA VAL A 48 0.13 14.55 -5.91
C VAL A 48 -0.18 15.45 -7.11
N PRO A 49 -1.05 15.04 -8.05
CA PRO A 49 -1.38 15.84 -9.21
C PRO A 49 -2.09 17.15 -8.82
N THR A 50 -1.94 18.17 -9.66
CA THR A 50 -2.65 19.44 -9.59
C THR A 50 -3.70 19.54 -10.70
N GLU A 51 -4.68 20.45 -10.55
CA GLU A 51 -5.79 20.62 -11.50
C GLU A 51 -5.32 21.07 -12.90
N ASP A 52 -4.17 21.75 -12.98
CA ASP A 52 -3.56 22.23 -14.23
C ASP A 52 -2.68 21.17 -14.92
N GLY A 53 -2.71 19.91 -14.44
CA GLY A 53 -1.95 18.80 -15.00
C GLY A 53 -0.49 18.72 -14.53
N GLY A 54 -0.06 19.59 -13.61
CA GLY A 54 1.21 19.51 -12.92
C GLY A 54 1.16 18.58 -11.70
N TYR A 55 2.09 18.78 -10.78
CA TYR A 55 2.11 18.10 -9.50
C TYR A 55 2.68 19.02 -8.41
N GLN A 56 2.34 18.71 -7.17
CA GLN A 56 2.82 19.43 -5.99
C GLN A 56 3.09 18.43 -4.86
N THR A 57 3.97 18.80 -3.95
CA THR A 57 4.16 18.04 -2.72
C THR A 57 2.84 17.97 -1.93
N TYR A 58 2.50 16.80 -1.42
CA TYR A 58 1.33 16.60 -0.57
C TYR A 58 1.30 17.61 0.57
N ARG A 59 0.17 18.29 0.75
CA ARG A 59 -0.02 19.30 1.80
C ARG A 59 -0.64 18.66 3.03
N ALA A 60 0.18 18.37 4.01
CA ALA A 60 -0.27 17.82 5.28
C ALA A 60 -1.05 18.84 6.11
N ALA A 61 -2.01 18.35 6.90
CA ALA A 61 -2.84 19.14 7.81
C ALA A 61 -2.74 18.69 9.27
N GLY A 62 -1.81 17.78 9.60
CA GLY A 62 -1.62 17.24 10.94
C GLY A 62 -2.73 16.28 11.39
N LYS A 63 -3.39 15.62 10.45
CA LYS A 63 -4.56 14.76 10.67
C LYS A 63 -4.27 13.53 11.53
N LEU A 64 -3.02 13.07 11.55
CA LEU A 64 -2.58 11.89 12.30
C LEU A 64 -1.63 12.23 13.46
N LYS A 65 -1.64 13.48 13.90
CA LYS A 65 -0.72 13.96 14.95
C LYS A 65 -0.73 13.08 16.18
N GLY A 66 0.45 12.52 16.52
CA GLY A 66 0.66 11.66 17.68
C GLY A 66 0.17 10.23 17.54
N LYS A 67 -0.42 9.84 16.39
CA LYS A 67 -0.83 8.46 16.11
C LYS A 67 0.38 7.55 15.90
N LYS A 68 0.19 6.26 16.19
CA LYS A 68 1.20 5.20 16.03
C LYS A 68 0.66 4.14 15.10
N ALA A 69 1.40 3.86 14.03
CA ALA A 69 0.98 2.95 12.97
C ALA A 69 1.88 1.72 12.86
N ILE A 70 1.30 0.56 12.57
CA ILE A 70 2.01 -0.58 11.99
C ILE A 70 1.68 -0.60 10.51
N ILE A 71 2.70 -0.73 9.65
CA ILE A 71 2.56 -0.79 8.19
C ILE A 71 3.33 -1.99 7.67
N THR A 72 2.64 -2.97 7.08
CA THR A 72 3.30 -4.13 6.47
C THR A 72 3.67 -3.87 5.01
N GLY A 73 4.85 -4.33 4.56
CA GLY A 73 5.41 -3.96 3.26
C GLY A 73 5.66 -2.46 3.17
N GLY A 74 6.23 -1.89 4.27
CA GLY A 74 6.45 -0.44 4.39
C GLY A 74 7.78 0.03 3.78
N ASP A 75 8.58 -0.86 3.25
CA ASP A 75 9.88 -0.63 2.65
C ASP A 75 9.81 0.02 1.28
N SER A 76 8.76 -0.29 0.51
CA SER A 76 8.65 0.11 -0.89
C SER A 76 7.21 0.43 -1.31
N GLY A 77 7.04 0.94 -2.53
CA GLY A 77 5.76 1.14 -3.20
C GLY A 77 4.70 1.86 -2.36
N ILE A 78 3.52 1.27 -2.29
CA ILE A 78 2.38 1.86 -1.56
C ILE A 78 2.69 1.97 -0.06
N GLY A 79 3.31 0.96 0.56
CA GLY A 79 3.64 0.97 1.98
C GLY A 79 4.63 2.06 2.35
N ARG A 80 5.68 2.27 1.54
CA ARG A 80 6.62 3.41 1.67
C ARG A 80 5.88 4.74 1.62
N ALA A 81 5.04 4.95 0.62
CA ALA A 81 4.28 6.19 0.48
C ALA A 81 3.33 6.43 1.67
N ILE A 82 2.69 5.38 2.21
CA ILE A 82 1.86 5.48 3.41
C ILE A 82 2.72 5.93 4.61
N ALA A 83 3.88 5.30 4.84
CA ALA A 83 4.74 5.65 5.96
C ALA A 83 5.19 7.11 5.90
N ILE A 84 5.58 7.60 4.72
CA ILE A 84 6.02 8.98 4.51
C ILE A 84 4.86 9.96 4.70
N LEU A 85 3.69 9.73 4.07
CA LEU A 85 2.54 10.62 4.22
C LEU A 85 1.98 10.62 5.66
N TYR A 86 2.07 9.50 6.37
CA TYR A 86 1.71 9.44 7.78
C TYR A 86 2.67 10.29 8.64
N ALA A 87 3.97 10.27 8.34
CA ALA A 87 4.94 11.15 9.02
C ALA A 87 4.65 12.62 8.75
N MET A 88 4.35 12.99 7.51
CA MET A 88 3.93 14.36 7.15
C MET A 88 2.69 14.78 7.94
N GLU A 89 1.76 13.86 8.19
CA GLU A 89 0.54 14.09 9.00
C GLU A 89 0.78 13.99 10.51
N GLY A 90 2.02 13.73 10.95
CA GLY A 90 2.44 13.75 12.35
C GLY A 90 2.33 12.42 13.09
N ALA A 91 2.28 11.28 12.38
CA ALA A 91 2.31 9.96 12.99
C ALA A 91 3.74 9.36 13.00
N ASP A 92 3.97 8.43 13.92
CA ASP A 92 5.13 7.52 13.88
C ASP A 92 4.69 6.16 13.35
N SER A 93 5.62 5.43 12.72
CA SER A 93 5.33 4.14 12.11
C SER A 93 6.36 3.08 12.47
N MET A 94 5.89 1.84 12.65
CA MET A 94 6.73 0.65 12.57
C MET A 94 6.43 -0.04 11.25
N ILE A 95 7.45 -0.20 10.40
CA ILE A 95 7.34 -0.87 9.10
C ILE A 95 7.88 -2.30 9.20
N ALA A 96 7.10 -3.27 8.69
CA ALA A 96 7.52 -4.65 8.56
C ALA A 96 7.79 -5.00 7.09
N TYR A 97 8.88 -5.71 6.83
CA TYR A 97 9.39 -6.02 5.49
C TYR A 97 10.24 -7.29 5.54
N LEU A 98 10.52 -7.90 4.38
CA LEU A 98 11.41 -9.07 4.33
C LEU A 98 12.87 -8.66 4.59
N PRO A 99 13.68 -9.49 5.28
CA PRO A 99 15.07 -9.14 5.61
C PRO A 99 15.92 -8.72 4.40
N ASP A 100 15.66 -9.28 3.23
CA ASP A 100 16.38 -8.98 1.99
C ASP A 100 16.07 -7.57 1.44
N GLU A 101 15.02 -6.91 1.95
CA GLU A 101 14.57 -5.57 1.56
C GLU A 101 15.10 -4.47 2.50
N GLN A 102 16.11 -4.78 3.33
CA GLN A 102 16.67 -3.90 4.35
C GLN A 102 17.09 -2.52 3.80
N LYS A 103 17.72 -2.47 2.62
CA LYS A 103 18.15 -1.22 2.00
C LYS A 103 16.98 -0.28 1.72
N ASP A 104 15.92 -0.80 1.10
CA ASP A 104 14.71 -0.04 0.80
C ASP A 104 13.99 0.45 2.08
N ALA A 105 14.01 -0.38 3.14
CA ALA A 105 13.46 -0.01 4.44
C ALA A 105 14.25 1.11 5.12
N GLU A 106 15.57 1.13 4.99
CA GLU A 106 16.42 2.22 5.50
C GLU A 106 16.15 3.53 4.75
N GLU A 107 16.00 3.50 3.43
CA GLU A 107 15.61 4.65 2.63
C GLU A 107 14.22 5.18 3.05
N THR A 108 13.25 4.28 3.27
CA THR A 108 11.93 4.67 3.79
C THR A 108 12.04 5.34 5.16
N LYS A 109 12.86 4.79 6.05
CA LYS A 109 13.09 5.37 7.37
C LYS A 109 13.69 6.77 7.27
N GLU A 110 14.70 6.97 6.43
CA GLU A 110 15.31 8.28 6.21
C GLU A 110 14.27 9.31 5.73
N GLU A 111 13.42 8.94 4.77
CA GLU A 111 12.37 9.82 4.27
C GLU A 111 11.32 10.16 5.35
N VAL A 112 10.86 9.16 6.13
CA VAL A 112 9.94 9.38 7.26
C VAL A 112 10.55 10.36 8.28
N GLU A 113 11.83 10.17 8.63
CA GLU A 113 12.51 11.01 9.62
C GLU A 113 12.77 12.43 9.11
N LYS A 114 13.00 12.64 7.81
CA LYS A 114 13.06 13.97 7.19
C LYS A 114 11.75 14.76 7.36
N HIS A 115 10.62 14.06 7.42
CA HIS A 115 9.31 14.66 7.63
C HIS A 115 8.89 14.73 9.12
N GLY A 116 9.81 14.43 10.04
CA GLY A 116 9.64 14.62 11.49
C GLY A 116 8.91 13.46 12.21
N GLY A 117 8.56 12.40 11.51
CA GLY A 117 8.07 11.16 12.11
C GLY A 117 9.21 10.27 12.62
N LYS A 118 8.88 9.30 13.48
CA LYS A 118 9.81 8.21 13.82
C LYS A 118 9.44 6.97 13.02
N CYS A 119 10.44 6.29 12.48
CA CYS A 119 10.28 5.03 11.78
C CYS A 119 11.07 3.92 12.48
N TYR A 120 10.36 2.87 12.87
CA TYR A 120 10.93 1.67 13.49
C TYR A 120 10.97 0.56 12.43
N LEU A 121 12.13 -0.05 12.24
CA LEU A 121 12.34 -1.11 11.26
C LEU A 121 12.12 -2.48 11.91
N PHE A 122 11.34 -3.35 11.26
CA PHE A 122 11.09 -4.72 11.70
C PHE A 122 11.21 -5.71 10.54
N PRO A 123 12.45 -6.19 10.26
CA PRO A 123 12.68 -7.21 9.24
C PRO A 123 12.09 -8.55 9.68
N THR A 124 11.13 -9.09 8.91
CA THR A 124 10.46 -10.33 9.28
C THR A 124 9.66 -10.96 8.14
N ASP A 125 9.51 -12.27 8.16
CA ASP A 125 8.59 -13.04 7.32
C ASP A 125 7.23 -13.16 8.02
N LEU A 126 6.24 -12.40 7.55
CA LEU A 126 4.88 -12.37 8.12
C LEU A 126 4.05 -13.63 7.82
N THR A 127 4.51 -14.55 6.97
CA THR A 127 3.84 -15.84 6.77
C THR A 127 3.88 -16.69 8.04
N LYS A 128 4.76 -16.37 8.98
CA LYS A 128 4.88 -17.03 10.29
C LYS A 128 4.04 -16.29 11.32
N ARG A 129 3.04 -16.97 11.87
CA ARG A 129 2.13 -16.44 12.90
C ARG A 129 2.89 -15.80 14.08
N GLU A 130 3.96 -16.45 14.53
CA GLU A 130 4.80 -16.01 15.66
C GLU A 130 5.43 -14.66 15.38
N ASN A 131 5.86 -14.42 14.16
CA ASN A 131 6.45 -13.14 13.72
C ASN A 131 5.41 -12.01 13.73
N CYS A 132 4.14 -12.31 13.37
CA CYS A 132 3.05 -11.34 13.50
C CYS A 132 2.80 -10.94 14.96
N ALA A 133 2.84 -11.89 15.87
CA ALA A 133 2.70 -11.61 17.31
C ALA A 133 3.87 -10.78 17.84
N GLU A 134 5.10 -11.11 17.42
CA GLU A 134 6.31 -10.38 17.86
C GLU A 134 6.33 -8.94 17.29
N LEU A 135 5.89 -8.72 16.05
CA LEU A 135 5.74 -7.39 15.46
C LEU A 135 4.81 -6.51 16.33
N VAL A 136 3.63 -7.01 16.69
CA VAL A 136 2.68 -6.28 17.52
C VAL A 136 3.27 -5.98 18.89
N LYS A 137 3.88 -6.96 19.54
CA LYS A 137 4.54 -6.81 20.83
C LYS A 137 5.65 -5.75 20.77
N LYS A 138 6.50 -5.79 19.73
CA LYS A 138 7.57 -4.82 19.52
C LYS A 138 7.00 -3.42 19.29
N ALA A 139 5.94 -3.28 18.48
CA ALA A 139 5.27 -2.01 18.23
C ALA A 139 4.74 -1.38 19.54
N VAL A 140 4.07 -2.16 20.37
CA VAL A 140 3.59 -1.68 21.67
C VAL A 140 4.75 -1.29 22.58
N SER A 141 5.83 -2.08 22.62
CA SER A 141 7.01 -1.76 23.45
C SER A 141 7.70 -0.46 23.02
N GLU A 142 7.85 -0.22 21.72
CA GLU A 142 8.59 0.96 21.19
C GLU A 142 7.72 2.21 21.10
N MET A 143 6.44 2.06 20.77
CA MET A 143 5.55 3.19 20.49
C MET A 143 4.50 3.43 21.59
N GLY A 144 4.35 2.49 22.55
CA GLY A 144 3.43 2.58 23.67
C GLY A 144 1.97 2.23 23.36
N THR A 145 1.56 2.32 22.09
CA THR A 145 0.19 2.04 21.64
C THR A 145 0.17 1.74 20.15
N ILE A 146 -0.96 1.22 19.65
CA ILE A 146 -1.23 1.07 18.22
C ILE A 146 -2.56 1.77 17.93
N ASN A 147 -2.52 2.81 17.09
CA ASN A 147 -3.72 3.54 16.67
C ASN A 147 -4.17 3.16 15.26
N ILE A 148 -3.23 2.72 14.43
CA ILE A 148 -3.48 2.42 13.03
C ILE A 148 -2.77 1.11 12.69
N LEU A 149 -3.51 0.14 12.18
CA LEU A 149 -2.94 -1.04 11.54
C LEU A 149 -3.17 -0.94 10.04
N VAL A 150 -2.08 -0.93 9.25
CA VAL A 150 -2.13 -1.00 7.80
C VAL A 150 -1.61 -2.37 7.35
N ASN A 151 -2.52 -3.23 6.93
CA ASN A 151 -2.19 -4.48 6.27
C ASN A 151 -2.03 -4.20 4.77
N ASN A 152 -0.77 -4.18 4.27
CA ASN A 152 -0.45 -3.83 2.90
C ASN A 152 0.46 -4.84 2.19
N ALA A 153 1.34 -5.54 2.90
CA ALA A 153 2.21 -6.56 2.31
C ALA A 153 1.43 -7.54 1.44
N ALA A 154 1.96 -7.85 0.26
CA ALA A 154 1.31 -8.72 -0.70
C ALA A 154 2.32 -9.46 -1.59
N TYR A 155 1.89 -10.59 -2.10
CA TYR A 155 2.53 -11.40 -3.12
C TYR A 155 1.56 -11.64 -4.28
N GLN A 156 2.07 -11.64 -5.49
CA GLN A 156 1.38 -12.13 -6.68
C GLN A 156 2.37 -12.82 -7.61
N ASN A 157 1.87 -13.65 -8.50
CA ASN A 157 2.63 -14.18 -9.63
C ASN A 157 1.65 -14.58 -10.74
N MET A 158 1.94 -14.22 -11.98
CA MET A 158 1.04 -14.46 -13.10
C MET A 158 1.11 -15.90 -13.59
N ILE A 159 -0.05 -16.55 -13.67
CA ILE A 159 -0.23 -17.90 -14.25
C ILE A 159 -1.48 -17.88 -15.12
N SER A 160 -1.33 -18.25 -16.40
CA SER A 160 -2.39 -18.11 -17.41
C SER A 160 -3.53 -19.10 -17.26
N SER A 161 -3.29 -20.27 -16.66
CA SER A 161 -4.28 -21.34 -16.54
C SER A 161 -4.32 -21.94 -15.14
N ILE A 162 -5.50 -22.25 -14.65
CA ILE A 162 -5.68 -22.96 -13.39
C ILE A 162 -4.96 -24.32 -13.37
N SER A 163 -4.82 -24.97 -14.53
CA SER A 163 -4.11 -26.26 -14.64
C SER A 163 -2.59 -26.13 -14.45
N GLU A 164 -2.04 -24.92 -14.58
CA GLU A 164 -0.63 -24.60 -14.39
C GLU A 164 -0.34 -24.00 -13.02
N LEU A 165 -1.37 -23.51 -12.31
CA LEU A 165 -1.25 -22.95 -10.98
C LEU A 165 -0.94 -24.06 -9.98
N SER A 166 0.28 -24.06 -9.45
CA SER A 166 0.68 -25.06 -8.46
C SER A 166 -0.01 -24.82 -7.11
N GLU A 167 -0.19 -25.91 -6.36
CA GLU A 167 -0.75 -25.83 -4.99
C GLU A 167 0.16 -25.03 -4.07
N GLU A 168 1.48 -25.11 -4.25
CA GLU A 168 2.47 -24.34 -3.50
C GLU A 168 2.30 -22.84 -3.73
N GLN A 169 2.10 -22.40 -5.00
CA GLN A 169 1.87 -20.99 -5.30
C GLN A 169 0.53 -20.51 -4.71
N TRP A 170 -0.51 -21.33 -4.82
CA TRP A 170 -1.81 -21.05 -4.21
C TRP A 170 -1.67 -20.85 -2.68
N LEU A 171 -1.01 -21.75 -1.98
CA LEU A 171 -0.79 -21.66 -0.54
C LEU A 171 0.07 -20.43 -0.21
N LYS A 172 1.17 -20.20 -0.94
CA LYS A 172 2.02 -19.00 -0.75
C LYS A 172 1.23 -17.70 -0.88
N ALA A 173 0.30 -17.62 -1.84
CA ALA A 173 -0.54 -16.43 -2.01
C ALA A 173 -1.43 -16.19 -0.77
N PHE A 174 -2.05 -17.24 -0.21
CA PHE A 174 -2.87 -17.12 1.00
C PHE A 174 -2.03 -16.85 2.25
N ASP A 175 -0.90 -17.53 2.40
CA ASP A 175 0.02 -17.36 3.53
C ASP A 175 0.60 -15.95 3.59
N THR A 176 0.80 -15.31 2.43
CA THR A 176 1.32 -13.93 2.38
C THR A 176 0.22 -12.89 2.45
N ASN A 177 -0.89 -13.08 1.71
CA ASN A 177 -1.85 -12.01 1.48
C ASN A 177 -3.03 -12.00 2.46
N ILE A 178 -3.33 -13.13 3.15
CA ILE A 178 -4.53 -13.20 3.99
C ILE A 178 -4.23 -13.62 5.43
N HIS A 179 -3.41 -14.62 5.68
CA HIS A 179 -3.14 -15.09 7.03
C HIS A 179 -2.52 -14.00 7.92
N PRO A 180 -1.55 -13.18 7.46
CA PRO A 180 -1.03 -12.05 8.24
C PRO A 180 -2.07 -11.00 8.58
N TYR A 181 -3.02 -10.71 7.69
CA TYR A 181 -4.10 -9.75 7.96
C TYR A 181 -4.95 -10.20 9.17
N PHE A 182 -5.26 -11.51 9.22
CA PHE A 182 -5.94 -12.08 10.36
C PHE A 182 -5.09 -12.04 11.64
N TYR A 183 -3.85 -12.51 11.60
CA TYR A 183 -2.99 -12.58 12.77
C TYR A 183 -2.71 -11.20 13.35
N LEU A 184 -2.31 -10.26 12.50
CA LEU A 184 -2.00 -8.89 12.93
C LEU A 184 -3.24 -8.18 13.48
N SER A 185 -4.40 -8.29 12.80
CA SER A 185 -5.64 -7.73 13.33
C SER A 185 -6.01 -8.33 14.69
N LYS A 186 -5.90 -9.67 14.83
CA LYS A 186 -6.20 -10.35 16.09
C LYS A 186 -5.34 -9.82 17.24
N TYR A 187 -4.04 -9.67 17.04
CA TYR A 187 -3.13 -9.25 18.09
C TYR A 187 -3.15 -7.74 18.32
N ALA A 188 -3.23 -6.94 17.25
CA ALA A 188 -3.25 -5.47 17.38
C ALA A 188 -4.52 -4.97 18.08
N LEU A 189 -5.68 -5.56 17.81
CA LEU A 189 -6.96 -5.16 18.41
C LEU A 189 -6.98 -5.25 19.94
N GLU A 190 -6.15 -6.11 20.55
CA GLU A 190 -5.98 -6.18 22.01
C GLU A 190 -5.37 -4.88 22.60
N HIS A 191 -4.72 -4.07 21.76
CA HIS A 191 -4.03 -2.81 22.14
C HIS A 191 -4.68 -1.58 21.52
N MET A 192 -5.74 -1.75 20.73
CA MET A 192 -6.47 -0.67 20.06
C MET A 192 -7.72 -0.29 20.86
N LYS A 193 -8.16 0.95 20.69
CA LYS A 193 -9.32 1.52 21.39
C LYS A 193 -10.21 2.34 20.46
N SER A 194 -11.33 2.84 20.99
CA SER A 194 -12.22 3.75 20.26
C SER A 194 -11.46 4.91 19.60
N GLY A 195 -11.72 5.14 18.34
CA GLY A 195 -11.05 6.14 17.49
C GLY A 195 -9.84 5.61 16.72
N ASP A 196 -9.44 4.35 16.94
CA ASP A 196 -8.38 3.70 16.18
C ASP A 196 -8.94 3.02 14.91
N THR A 197 -8.06 2.59 13.99
CA THR A 197 -8.51 2.09 12.69
C THR A 197 -7.62 0.99 12.12
N VAL A 198 -8.25 0.04 11.41
CA VAL A 198 -7.58 -0.96 10.58
C VAL A 198 -7.85 -0.62 9.12
N CYS A 199 -6.80 -0.51 8.32
CA CYS A 199 -6.82 -0.22 6.89
C CYS A 199 -6.21 -1.40 6.12
N ASN A 200 -6.99 -2.07 5.30
CA ASN A 200 -6.56 -3.24 4.54
C ASN A 200 -6.32 -2.87 3.06
N CYS A 201 -5.18 -3.25 2.49
CA CYS A 201 -4.88 -3.07 1.07
C CYS A 201 -5.41 -4.28 0.28
N ALA A 202 -6.59 -4.14 -0.33
CA ALA A 202 -7.14 -5.12 -1.24
C ALA A 202 -6.66 -4.87 -2.69
N SER A 203 -7.53 -4.93 -3.67
CA SER A 203 -7.25 -4.62 -5.08
C SER A 203 -8.56 -4.47 -5.86
N VAL A 204 -8.52 -3.76 -6.99
CA VAL A 204 -9.60 -3.78 -7.99
C VAL A 204 -9.87 -5.22 -8.48
N ASN A 205 -8.85 -6.08 -8.46
CA ASN A 205 -8.96 -7.49 -8.88
C ASN A 205 -9.95 -8.29 -8.02
N ALA A 206 -10.21 -7.88 -6.78
CA ALA A 206 -11.28 -8.48 -5.95
C ALA A 206 -12.68 -8.37 -6.59
N TYR A 207 -12.86 -7.45 -7.52
CA TYR A 207 -14.15 -7.13 -8.16
C TYR A 207 -14.20 -7.52 -9.63
N ILE A 208 -13.09 -7.29 -10.38
CA ILE A 208 -13.07 -7.55 -11.83
C ILE A 208 -12.66 -8.99 -12.19
N GLY A 209 -11.98 -9.71 -11.28
CA GLY A 209 -11.60 -11.10 -11.52
C GLY A 209 -10.54 -11.28 -12.60
N ARG A 210 -9.31 -10.82 -12.37
CA ARG A 210 -8.24 -10.96 -13.36
C ARG A 210 -7.85 -12.43 -13.60
N PRO A 211 -7.95 -12.96 -14.85
CA PRO A 211 -7.84 -14.39 -15.11
C PRO A 211 -6.42 -14.94 -14.92
N ASP A 212 -5.37 -14.15 -15.15
CA ASP A 212 -3.97 -14.52 -15.04
C ASP A 212 -3.37 -14.31 -13.63
N LEU A 213 -4.23 -13.96 -12.65
CA LEU A 213 -3.89 -13.77 -11.24
C LEU A 213 -4.97 -14.41 -10.34
N LEU A 214 -5.33 -15.68 -10.59
CA LEU A 214 -6.45 -16.33 -9.93
C LEU A 214 -6.29 -16.44 -8.41
N ASP A 215 -5.13 -16.86 -7.94
CA ASP A 215 -4.76 -16.96 -6.53
C ASP A 215 -4.77 -15.57 -5.85
N TYR A 216 -4.09 -14.61 -6.44
CA TYR A 216 -4.07 -13.22 -5.96
C TYR A 216 -5.49 -12.61 -5.90
N THR A 217 -6.26 -12.74 -6.97
CA THR A 217 -7.66 -12.29 -7.05
C THR A 217 -8.49 -12.88 -5.91
N SER A 218 -8.34 -14.19 -5.65
CA SER A 218 -9.02 -14.89 -4.58
C SER A 218 -8.65 -14.33 -3.20
N THR A 219 -7.36 -14.09 -2.95
CA THR A 219 -6.92 -13.48 -1.68
C THR A 219 -7.44 -12.05 -1.51
N LYS A 220 -7.49 -11.25 -2.58
CA LYS A 220 -7.97 -9.87 -2.51
C LYS A 220 -9.50 -9.80 -2.31
N GLY A 221 -10.25 -10.76 -2.85
CA GLY A 221 -11.67 -10.97 -2.53
C GLY A 221 -11.87 -11.35 -1.05
N ALA A 222 -11.03 -12.25 -0.53
CA ALA A 222 -11.04 -12.63 0.88
C ALA A 222 -10.78 -11.43 1.80
N ILE A 223 -9.85 -10.52 1.45
CA ILE A 223 -9.57 -9.30 2.22
C ILE A 223 -10.82 -8.40 2.29
N VAL A 224 -11.55 -8.21 1.19
CA VAL A 224 -12.77 -7.41 1.18
C VAL A 224 -13.83 -7.99 2.12
N SER A 225 -14.04 -9.31 2.05
CA SER A 225 -14.98 -10.02 2.94
C SER A 225 -14.53 -9.97 4.40
N PHE A 226 -13.23 -10.17 4.67
CA PHE A 226 -12.62 -10.04 5.99
C PHE A 226 -12.83 -8.62 6.57
N THR A 227 -12.63 -7.58 5.77
CA THR A 227 -12.85 -6.18 6.16
C THR A 227 -14.28 -5.96 6.64
N ARG A 228 -15.27 -6.43 5.89
CA ARG A 228 -16.70 -6.32 6.23
C ARG A 228 -17.05 -7.09 7.52
N GLY A 229 -16.56 -8.32 7.64
CA GLY A 229 -16.77 -9.15 8.83
C GLY A 229 -16.14 -8.54 10.08
N LEU A 230 -14.89 -8.10 9.98
CA LEU A 230 -14.15 -7.49 11.09
C LEU A 230 -14.77 -6.14 11.50
N HIS A 231 -15.22 -5.32 10.54
CA HIS A 231 -15.96 -4.10 10.82
C HIS A 231 -17.17 -4.38 11.72
N ASN A 232 -18.03 -5.36 11.35
CA ASN A 232 -19.21 -5.71 12.13
C ASN A 232 -18.88 -6.11 13.58
N GLN A 233 -17.72 -6.72 13.80
CA GLN A 233 -17.26 -7.07 15.16
C GLN A 233 -16.73 -5.88 15.94
N GLN A 234 -16.10 -4.90 15.25
CA GLN A 234 -15.30 -3.87 15.92
C GLN A 234 -16.00 -2.50 16.02
N ILE A 235 -17.03 -2.24 15.24
CA ILE A 235 -17.66 -0.91 15.19
C ILE A 235 -18.31 -0.54 16.52
N ALA A 236 -18.85 -1.48 17.27
CA ALA A 236 -19.40 -1.26 18.61
C ALA A 236 -18.31 -0.86 19.63
N HIS A 237 -17.06 -1.21 19.37
CA HIS A 237 -15.90 -0.80 20.16
C HIS A 237 -15.31 0.54 19.68
N GLY A 238 -15.90 1.18 18.67
CA GLY A 238 -15.47 2.44 18.11
C GLY A 238 -14.21 2.33 17.22
N ILE A 239 -13.85 1.12 16.80
CA ILE A 239 -12.73 0.86 15.88
C ILE A 239 -13.27 0.71 14.47
N ARG A 240 -12.77 1.52 13.53
CA ARG A 240 -13.16 1.47 12.12
C ARG A 240 -12.27 0.49 11.35
N VAL A 241 -12.86 -0.24 10.42
CA VAL A 241 -12.13 -1.19 9.57
C VAL A 241 -12.55 -0.95 8.12
N ASN A 242 -11.61 -0.60 7.25
CA ASN A 242 -11.88 -0.29 5.84
C ASN A 242 -10.83 -0.91 4.92
N ALA A 243 -11.14 -0.97 3.64
CA ALA A 243 -10.22 -1.42 2.60
C ALA A 243 -9.93 -0.29 1.59
N VAL A 244 -8.73 -0.33 1.01
CA VAL A 244 -8.38 0.39 -0.21
C VAL A 244 -8.18 -0.65 -1.30
N CYS A 245 -8.78 -0.41 -2.47
CA CYS A 245 -8.76 -1.32 -3.62
C CYS A 245 -8.10 -0.64 -4.83
N PRO A 246 -6.75 -0.56 -4.87
CA PRO A 246 -6.06 0.10 -5.97
C PRO A 246 -6.27 -0.60 -7.31
N GLY A 247 -6.20 0.17 -8.40
CA GLY A 247 -5.92 -0.33 -9.74
C GLY A 247 -4.43 -0.59 -9.96
N PRO A 248 -3.92 -0.52 -11.20
CA PRO A 248 -2.49 -0.61 -11.49
C PRO A 248 -1.74 0.55 -10.83
N VAL A 249 -0.67 0.23 -10.09
CA VAL A 249 0.19 1.21 -9.39
C VAL A 249 1.64 0.92 -9.74
N TRP A 250 2.40 1.96 -10.10
CA TRP A 250 3.83 1.83 -10.41
C TRP A 250 4.62 1.55 -9.13
N THR A 251 4.98 0.29 -8.92
CA THR A 251 5.68 -0.23 -7.73
C THR A 251 6.59 -1.39 -8.12
N PRO A 252 7.57 -1.79 -7.29
CA PRO A 252 8.45 -2.94 -7.57
C PRO A 252 7.70 -4.26 -7.81
N LEU A 253 6.52 -4.42 -7.22
CA LEU A 253 5.69 -5.61 -7.39
C LEU A 253 5.35 -5.88 -8.87
N ILE A 254 5.19 -4.83 -9.67
CA ILE A 254 4.79 -4.94 -11.08
C ILE A 254 5.88 -5.62 -11.93
N PRO A 255 7.10 -5.06 -12.05
CA PRO A 255 8.13 -5.66 -12.90
C PRO A 255 8.68 -6.99 -12.38
N SER A 256 8.47 -7.30 -11.10
CA SER A 256 8.93 -8.58 -10.53
C SER A 256 7.95 -9.73 -10.69
N THR A 257 6.69 -9.45 -11.05
CA THR A 257 5.62 -10.45 -11.02
C THR A 257 4.75 -10.50 -12.27
N MET A 258 4.86 -9.51 -13.14
CA MET A 258 4.04 -9.40 -14.36
C MET A 258 4.87 -9.64 -15.61
N THR A 259 4.27 -10.31 -16.61
CA THR A 259 4.88 -10.46 -17.92
C THR A 259 5.05 -9.10 -18.61
N LYS A 260 5.92 -9.02 -19.61
CA LYS A 260 6.17 -7.77 -20.38
C LYS A 260 4.90 -7.25 -21.05
N GLU A 261 4.11 -8.17 -21.59
CA GLU A 261 2.82 -7.86 -22.23
C GLU A 261 1.82 -7.26 -21.22
N ALA A 262 1.81 -7.79 -20.00
CA ALA A 262 0.96 -7.28 -18.93
C ALA A 262 1.45 -5.92 -18.40
N GLN A 263 2.77 -5.69 -18.37
CA GLN A 263 3.34 -4.38 -18.02
C GLN A 263 2.99 -3.31 -19.08
N ASP A 264 3.01 -3.65 -20.37
CA ASP A 264 2.60 -2.76 -21.46
C ASP A 264 1.14 -2.30 -21.34
N GLN A 265 0.30 -3.09 -20.69
CA GLN A 265 -1.11 -2.78 -20.46
C GLN A 265 -1.39 -1.98 -19.18
N LEU A 266 -0.38 -1.60 -18.40
CA LEU A 266 -0.59 -0.85 -17.13
C LEU A 266 -1.30 0.49 -17.32
N SER A 267 -1.11 1.12 -18.47
CA SER A 267 -1.78 2.39 -18.81
C SER A 267 -3.19 2.20 -19.39
N ALA A 268 -3.66 0.96 -19.56
CA ALA A 268 -5.01 0.66 -20.09
C ALA A 268 -6.13 0.88 -19.07
N THR A 269 -5.99 1.89 -18.21
CA THR A 269 -7.06 2.37 -17.33
C THR A 269 -7.87 3.45 -18.02
N PRO A 270 -9.13 3.71 -17.62
CA PRO A 270 -9.89 4.85 -18.15
C PRO A 270 -9.18 6.19 -18.03
N MET A 271 -8.35 6.40 -17.01
CA MET A 271 -7.49 7.60 -16.85
C MET A 271 -6.24 7.58 -17.74
N GLY A 272 -5.94 6.48 -18.43
CA GLY A 272 -4.84 6.36 -19.40
C GLY A 272 -3.44 6.29 -18.79
N ARG A 273 -3.31 5.94 -17.51
CA ARG A 273 -2.02 5.76 -16.82
C ARG A 273 -2.13 4.86 -15.59
N PRO A 274 -1.04 4.25 -15.11
CA PRO A 274 -1.01 3.70 -13.76
C PRO A 274 -1.05 4.82 -12.71
N ALA A 275 -1.51 4.49 -11.51
CA ALA A 275 -1.41 5.37 -10.35
C ALA A 275 0.02 5.40 -9.80
N GLN A 276 0.34 6.45 -9.06
CA GLN A 276 1.54 6.53 -8.23
C GLN A 276 1.24 6.10 -6.78
N PRO A 277 2.21 5.57 -6.04
CA PRO A 277 2.05 5.18 -4.63
C PRO A 277 1.44 6.28 -3.76
N SER A 278 1.85 7.52 -3.97
CA SER A 278 1.31 8.70 -3.25
C SER A 278 -0.19 8.88 -3.43
N GLU A 279 -0.73 8.64 -4.62
CA GLU A 279 -2.17 8.77 -4.90
C GLU A 279 -2.98 7.72 -4.10
N ILE A 280 -2.41 6.53 -3.91
CA ILE A 280 -3.01 5.48 -3.11
C ILE A 280 -2.89 5.79 -1.61
N ALA A 281 -1.72 6.28 -1.18
CA ALA A 281 -1.43 6.60 0.22
C ALA A 281 -2.37 7.68 0.79
N THR A 282 -2.84 8.65 -0.04
CA THR A 282 -3.84 9.65 0.37
C THR A 282 -5.15 9.01 0.85
N CYS A 283 -5.57 7.89 0.25
CA CYS A 283 -6.74 7.14 0.70
C CYS A 283 -6.51 6.54 2.10
N PHE A 284 -5.31 6.06 2.39
CA PHE A 284 -4.95 5.56 3.72
C PHE A 284 -4.89 6.68 4.76
N VAL A 285 -4.37 7.86 4.42
CA VAL A 285 -4.43 9.05 5.29
C VAL A 285 -5.89 9.39 5.61
N PHE A 286 -6.76 9.46 4.60
CA PHE A 286 -8.18 9.72 4.79
C PHE A 286 -8.84 8.69 5.72
N LEU A 287 -8.66 7.40 5.46
CA LEU A 287 -9.26 6.33 6.26
C LEU A 287 -8.69 6.25 7.69
N ALA A 288 -7.44 6.64 7.89
CA ALA A 288 -6.82 6.70 9.22
C ALA A 288 -7.25 7.93 10.03
N SER A 289 -7.72 8.99 9.36
CA SER A 289 -8.08 10.26 9.99
C SER A 289 -9.55 10.33 10.44
N GLN A 290 -9.90 11.40 11.15
CA GLN A 290 -11.28 11.69 11.54
C GLN A 290 -12.16 12.15 10.37
N ASP A 291 -11.57 12.52 9.23
CA ASP A 291 -12.31 12.88 8.01
C ASP A 291 -13.22 11.73 7.53
N SER A 292 -12.87 10.48 7.88
CA SER A 292 -13.64 9.28 7.56
C SER A 292 -14.42 8.72 8.76
N SER A 293 -14.81 9.55 9.73
CA SER A 293 -15.48 9.13 10.97
C SER A 293 -16.77 8.33 10.75
N MET A 294 -17.50 8.58 9.65
CA MET A 294 -18.71 7.85 9.26
C MET A 294 -18.47 6.73 8.24
N ILE A 295 -17.19 6.39 7.99
CA ILE A 295 -16.82 5.36 7.00
C ILE A 295 -16.20 4.17 7.73
N SER A 296 -16.90 3.02 7.70
CA SER A 296 -16.39 1.75 8.21
C SER A 296 -17.07 0.58 7.48
N GLY A 297 -16.34 -0.51 7.25
CA GLY A 297 -16.79 -1.64 6.45
C GLY A 297 -16.79 -1.38 4.94
N GLN A 298 -16.17 -0.27 4.49
CA GLN A 298 -16.21 0.19 3.11
C GLN A 298 -14.91 -0.07 2.37
N SER A 299 -14.98 -0.04 1.02
CA SER A 299 -13.85 -0.10 0.12
C SER A 299 -13.72 1.21 -0.66
N LEU A 300 -12.54 1.84 -0.64
CA LEU A 300 -12.20 2.95 -1.53
C LEU A 300 -11.50 2.41 -2.78
N HIS A 301 -11.85 2.93 -3.95
CA HIS A 301 -11.37 2.44 -5.24
C HIS A 301 -10.53 3.46 -6.01
N PRO A 302 -9.26 3.75 -5.59
CA PRO A 302 -8.33 4.54 -6.40
C PRO A 302 -7.78 3.66 -7.54
N ASN A 303 -8.57 3.43 -8.59
CA ASN A 303 -8.35 2.39 -9.59
C ASN A 303 -8.25 2.90 -11.03
N GLY A 304 -8.06 4.22 -11.23
CA GLY A 304 -7.95 4.81 -12.55
C GLY A 304 -9.27 4.89 -13.34
N GLY A 305 -10.42 4.84 -12.63
CA GLY A 305 -11.75 5.01 -13.23
C GLY A 305 -12.44 3.72 -13.64
N VAL A 306 -11.92 2.55 -13.26
CA VAL A 306 -12.60 1.26 -13.49
C VAL A 306 -13.86 1.21 -12.63
N VAL A 307 -15.03 1.07 -13.26
CA VAL A 307 -16.31 0.97 -12.55
C VAL A 307 -16.44 -0.42 -11.92
N VAL A 308 -16.69 -0.45 -10.62
CA VAL A 308 -16.90 -1.67 -9.84
C VAL A 308 -18.20 -1.53 -9.03
N ASN A 309 -18.94 -2.62 -8.93
CA ASN A 309 -20.12 -2.72 -8.07
C ASN A 309 -19.72 -3.56 -6.85
N GLY A 310 -19.61 -2.93 -5.69
CA GLY A 310 -19.11 -3.58 -4.47
C GLY A 310 -20.07 -3.57 -3.31
#